data_3d54d28003cd248e0d4c8138d9955118
#
_entry.id   3d54d28003cd248e0d4c8138d9955118
#
_cell.length_a   1.000
_cell.length_b   1.000
_cell.length_c   1.000
_cell.angle_alpha   90.00
_cell.angle_beta   90.00
_cell.angle_gamma   90.00
#
_symmetry.space_group_name_H-M   'P 1'
#
loop_
_entity.id
_entity.type
_entity.pdbx_description
1 polymer ?
#
loop_
_entity_poly.entity_id
_entity_poly.type
_entity_poly.pdbx_seq_one_letter_code
_entity_poly.pdbx_strand_id
1 'polypeptide(L)'
;MNKLSTKSLILCSLFAALIAVGAFIKIPIPVVPFTLQVLFTTLAGLLLGPKLGAISVGIYLLIGLIGIPVFTQGGGPSYIFQPTFGYLIGFLIGTYFTGYIAHKDKDPSLKRLIFASIGGLTIVYIIGMIYYYLIANYYLNSPITASAVMLYCCLLFIPGDIASCIVSSLIAKRTLPIIKGQLLTNEFNSQT
;
A
#
# COMPACT_ATOMS: atom_id res chain seq x y z
N MET A 1 -5.33 6.94 25.25
CA MET A 1 -5.15 6.10 24.06
C MET A 1 -6.52 5.57 23.64
N ASN A 2 -7.10 6.06 22.55
CA ASN A 2 -8.37 5.50 22.05
C ASN A 2 -8.13 4.07 21.58
N LYS A 3 -8.77 3.10 22.24
CA LYS A 3 -8.73 1.70 21.82
C LYS A 3 -9.33 1.58 20.42
N LEU A 4 -8.64 0.86 19.53
CA LEU A 4 -9.19 0.53 18.22
C LEU A 4 -10.46 -0.32 18.44
N SER A 5 -11.53 0.02 17.73
CA SER A 5 -12.76 -0.79 17.80
C SER A 5 -12.52 -2.17 17.16
N THR A 6 -13.26 -3.16 17.60
CA THR A 6 -13.21 -4.52 17.01
C THR A 6 -13.43 -4.48 15.50
N LYS A 7 -14.35 -3.61 15.03
CA LYS A 7 -14.59 -3.39 13.60
C LYS A 7 -13.35 -2.87 12.86
N SER A 8 -12.63 -1.92 13.46
CA SER A 8 -11.39 -1.39 12.89
C SER A 8 -10.30 -2.46 12.78
N LEU A 9 -10.18 -3.32 13.79
CA LEU A 9 -9.23 -4.43 13.78
C LEU A 9 -9.55 -5.45 12.69
N ILE A 10 -10.83 -5.83 12.54
CA ILE A 10 -11.29 -6.74 11.48
C ILE A 10 -10.96 -6.16 10.10
N LEU A 11 -11.24 -4.87 9.88
CA LEU A 11 -10.94 -4.21 8.60
C LEU A 11 -9.43 -4.15 8.32
N CYS A 12 -8.62 -3.82 9.32
CA CYS A 12 -7.17 -3.81 9.16
C CYS A 12 -6.62 -5.20 8.81
N SER A 13 -7.11 -6.25 9.49
CA SER A 13 -6.69 -7.63 9.21
C SER A 13 -7.14 -8.09 7.82
N LEU A 14 -8.34 -7.72 7.39
CA LEU A 14 -8.84 -8.02 6.04
C LEU A 14 -7.95 -7.38 4.97
N PHE A 15 -7.62 -6.09 5.13
CA PHE A 15 -6.74 -5.42 4.17
C PHE A 15 -5.31 -5.94 4.22
N ALA A 16 -4.79 -6.33 5.39
CA ALA A 16 -3.49 -7.01 5.48
C ALA A 16 -3.48 -8.32 4.67
N ALA A 17 -4.56 -9.11 4.77
CA ALA A 17 -4.73 -10.33 3.97
C ALA A 17 -4.85 -10.04 2.46
N LEU A 18 -5.61 -9.01 2.06
CA LEU A 18 -5.71 -8.60 0.65
C LEU A 18 -4.36 -8.14 0.09
N ILE A 19 -3.55 -7.42 0.87
CA ILE A 19 -2.20 -7.00 0.47
C ILE A 19 -1.31 -8.24 0.27
N ALA A 20 -1.40 -9.24 1.15
CA ALA A 20 -0.68 -10.50 1.01
C ALA A 20 -1.13 -11.25 -0.26
N VAL A 21 -2.43 -11.36 -0.52
CA VAL A 21 -2.95 -11.94 -1.77
C VAL A 21 -2.42 -11.17 -2.98
N GLY A 22 -2.39 -9.84 -2.92
CA GLY A 22 -1.83 -9.00 -3.97
C GLY A 22 -0.34 -9.26 -4.24
N ALA A 23 0.43 -9.65 -3.23
CA ALA A 23 1.84 -10.02 -3.37
C ALA A 23 2.02 -11.34 -4.15
N PHE A 24 1.07 -12.27 -4.03
CA PHE A 24 1.11 -13.54 -4.77
C PHE A 24 0.63 -13.41 -6.22
N ILE A 25 -0.21 -12.42 -6.53
CA ILE A 25 -0.60 -12.11 -7.91
C ILE A 25 0.51 -11.24 -8.51
N LYS A 26 1.50 -11.92 -9.09
CA LYS A 26 2.71 -11.29 -9.61
C LYS A 26 3.00 -11.69 -11.06
N ILE A 27 3.45 -10.70 -11.83
CA ILE A 27 4.07 -10.92 -13.15
C ILE A 27 5.58 -10.87 -12.93
N PRO A 28 6.31 -11.97 -13.21
CA PRO A 28 7.75 -11.98 -13.04
C PRO A 28 8.40 -11.08 -14.09
N ILE A 29 8.93 -9.94 -13.65
CA ILE A 29 9.75 -9.04 -14.45
C ILE A 29 11.16 -9.09 -13.86
N PRO A 30 12.24 -9.01 -14.67
CA PRO A 30 13.59 -8.91 -14.16
C PRO A 30 13.72 -7.76 -13.15
N VAL A 31 14.52 -7.96 -12.11
CA VAL A 31 14.85 -6.97 -11.08
C VAL A 31 13.79 -6.85 -9.98
N VAL A 32 12.55 -6.45 -10.29
CA VAL A 32 11.44 -6.35 -9.32
C VAL A 32 10.18 -6.96 -9.95
N PRO A 33 9.45 -7.86 -9.29
CA PRO A 33 8.19 -8.38 -9.84
C PRO A 33 7.08 -7.32 -9.78
N PHE A 34 6.29 -7.20 -10.84
CA PHE A 34 5.04 -6.43 -10.80
C PHE A 34 3.99 -7.18 -9.98
N THR A 35 3.30 -6.51 -9.06
CA THR A 35 2.31 -7.14 -8.17
C THR A 35 1.05 -6.29 -8.04
N LEU A 36 -0.06 -6.91 -7.62
CA LEU A 36 -1.27 -6.17 -7.28
C LEU A 36 -1.26 -5.52 -5.88
N GLN A 37 -0.10 -5.46 -5.22
CA GLN A 37 0.01 -4.82 -3.90
C GLN A 37 -0.35 -3.33 -3.94
N VAL A 38 0.05 -2.61 -5.00
CA VAL A 38 -0.31 -1.18 -5.19
C VAL A 38 -1.82 -0.99 -5.16
N LEU A 39 -2.59 -1.88 -5.79
CA LEU A 39 -4.06 -1.83 -5.78
C LEU A 39 -4.61 -1.88 -4.35
N PHE A 40 -4.19 -2.87 -3.57
CA PHE A 40 -4.75 -3.10 -2.23
C PHE A 40 -4.23 -2.12 -1.18
N THR A 41 -2.97 -1.70 -1.26
CA THR A 41 -2.41 -0.67 -0.37
C THR A 41 -3.04 0.69 -0.61
N THR A 42 -3.22 1.08 -1.87
CA THR A 42 -3.94 2.29 -2.26
C THR A 42 -5.40 2.23 -1.78
N LEU A 43 -6.08 1.11 -2.00
CA LEU A 43 -7.46 0.92 -1.58
C LEU A 43 -7.61 0.98 -0.05
N ALA A 44 -6.66 0.41 0.70
CA ALA A 44 -6.61 0.53 2.16
C ALA A 44 -6.53 2.00 2.60
N GLY A 45 -5.64 2.79 2.01
CA GLY A 45 -5.53 4.23 2.30
C GLY A 45 -6.81 4.99 1.97
N LEU A 46 -7.40 4.75 0.80
CA LEU A 46 -8.61 5.43 0.34
C LEU A 46 -9.83 5.09 1.19
N LEU A 47 -10.03 3.84 1.58
CA LEU A 47 -11.22 3.38 2.30
C LEU A 47 -11.12 3.53 3.80
N LEU A 48 -9.98 3.15 4.39
CA LEU A 48 -9.79 3.13 5.84
C LEU A 48 -9.21 4.45 6.38
N GLY A 49 -8.69 5.30 5.51
CA GLY A 49 -8.01 6.52 5.89
C GLY A 49 -6.55 6.31 6.32
N PRO A 50 -5.87 7.40 6.74
CA PRO A 50 -4.42 7.38 6.93
C PRO A 50 -3.96 6.40 8.00
N LYS A 51 -4.59 6.44 9.18
CA LYS A 51 -4.14 5.63 10.33
C LYS A 51 -4.43 4.14 10.14
N LEU A 52 -5.68 3.77 9.83
CA LEU A 52 -6.07 2.37 9.70
C LEU A 52 -5.47 1.73 8.44
N GLY A 53 -5.37 2.47 7.33
CA GLY A 53 -4.68 2.01 6.13
C GLY A 53 -3.21 1.68 6.40
N ALA A 54 -2.48 2.59 7.06
CA ALA A 54 -1.09 2.33 7.44
C ALA A 54 -0.97 1.17 8.44
N ILE A 55 -1.88 1.04 9.41
CA ILE A 55 -1.92 -0.10 10.33
C ILE A 55 -2.10 -1.42 9.56
N SER A 56 -2.96 -1.45 8.54
CA SER A 56 -3.16 -2.65 7.69
C SER A 56 -1.87 -3.08 7.01
N VAL A 57 -1.13 -2.13 6.42
CA VAL A 57 0.19 -2.40 5.83
C VAL A 57 1.19 -2.81 6.90
N GLY A 58 1.18 -2.15 8.07
CA GLY A 58 2.03 -2.48 9.21
C GLY A 58 1.82 -3.91 9.71
N ILE A 59 0.57 -4.36 9.82
CA ILE A 59 0.22 -5.75 10.19
C ILE A 59 0.79 -6.72 9.13
N TYR A 60 0.60 -6.45 7.84
CA TYR A 60 1.17 -7.25 6.76
C TYR A 60 2.69 -7.36 6.87
N LEU A 61 3.39 -6.23 7.10
CA LEU A 61 4.84 -6.20 7.29
C LEU A 61 5.28 -7.02 8.50
N LEU A 62 4.61 -6.87 9.64
CA LEU A 62 4.92 -7.62 10.85
C LEU A 62 4.77 -9.12 10.62
N ILE A 63 3.66 -9.57 10.02
CA ILE A 63 3.41 -10.97 9.69
C ILE A 63 4.53 -11.53 8.81
N GLY A 64 4.95 -10.78 7.79
CA GLY A 64 6.04 -11.20 6.90
C GLY A 64 7.39 -11.25 7.61
N LEU A 65 7.71 -10.27 8.47
CA LEU A 65 8.99 -10.21 9.17
C LEU A 65 9.14 -11.26 10.29
N ILE A 66 8.05 -11.70 10.92
CA ILE A 66 8.13 -12.81 11.90
C ILE A 66 8.30 -14.17 11.25
N GLY A 67 8.33 -14.26 9.91
CA GLY A 67 8.69 -15.47 9.17
C GLY A 67 7.57 -16.09 8.34
N ILE A 68 6.33 -15.58 8.41
CA ILE A 68 5.26 -16.07 7.55
C ILE A 68 5.54 -15.62 6.10
N PRO A 69 5.56 -16.53 5.10
CA PRO A 69 6.00 -16.21 3.73
C PRO A 69 4.91 -15.47 2.95
N VAL A 70 4.54 -14.25 3.38
CA VAL A 70 3.53 -13.40 2.74
C VAL A 70 4.10 -12.35 1.79
N PHE A 71 5.42 -12.18 1.74
CA PHE A 71 6.08 -11.31 0.78
C PHE A 71 6.28 -12.01 -0.57
N THR A 72 6.57 -11.26 -1.61
CA THR A 72 6.73 -11.78 -2.98
C THR A 72 7.81 -12.86 -3.13
N GLN A 73 8.81 -12.86 -2.27
CA GLN A 73 9.95 -13.79 -2.27
C GLN A 73 10.12 -14.52 -0.92
N GLY A 74 9.05 -14.68 -0.15
CA GLY A 74 9.07 -15.41 1.13
C GLY A 74 8.73 -14.54 2.33
N GLY A 75 9.53 -14.61 3.38
CA GLY A 75 9.34 -13.89 4.65
C GLY A 75 10.55 -14.05 5.56
N GLY A 76 10.47 -13.47 6.74
CA GLY A 76 11.49 -13.54 7.78
C GLY A 76 12.29 -12.25 7.96
N PRO A 77 13.04 -12.11 9.07
CA PRO A 77 13.78 -10.89 9.39
C PRO A 77 14.84 -10.53 8.34
N SER A 78 15.43 -11.55 7.69
CA SER A 78 16.42 -11.35 6.62
C SER A 78 15.86 -10.68 5.37
N TYR A 79 14.54 -10.62 5.22
CA TYR A 79 13.89 -9.94 4.10
C TYR A 79 14.20 -8.42 4.07
N ILE A 80 14.58 -7.83 5.21
CA ILE A 80 15.05 -6.45 5.29
C ILE A 80 16.23 -6.19 4.33
N PHE A 81 17.08 -7.17 4.11
CA PHE A 81 18.22 -7.04 3.20
C PHE A 81 17.88 -7.31 1.72
N GLN A 82 16.63 -7.62 1.42
CA GLN A 82 16.18 -7.72 0.02
C GLN A 82 15.97 -6.32 -0.58
N PRO A 83 16.45 -6.08 -1.80
CA PRO A 83 16.30 -4.77 -2.45
C PRO A 83 14.87 -4.29 -2.57
N THR A 84 13.92 -5.22 -2.68
CA THR A 84 12.48 -4.92 -2.76
C THR A 84 11.84 -4.49 -1.45
N PHE A 85 12.52 -4.63 -0.32
CA PHE A 85 11.96 -4.26 1.00
C PHE A 85 11.66 -2.76 1.09
N GLY A 86 12.40 -1.92 0.38
CA GLY A 86 12.12 -0.48 0.29
C GLY A 86 10.72 -0.15 -0.21
N TYR A 87 10.18 -0.95 -1.13
CA TYR A 87 8.80 -0.79 -1.60
C TYR A 87 7.78 -1.11 -0.51
N LEU A 88 8.07 -2.07 0.35
CA LEU A 88 7.21 -2.40 1.48
C LEU A 88 7.14 -1.25 2.50
N ILE A 89 8.26 -0.60 2.78
CA ILE A 89 8.30 0.65 3.58
C ILE A 89 7.54 1.76 2.84
N GLY A 90 7.76 1.86 1.55
CA GLY A 90 7.06 2.80 0.67
C GLY A 90 5.54 2.62 0.73
N PHE A 91 5.04 1.37 0.72
CA PHE A 91 3.61 1.09 0.87
C PHE A 91 3.06 1.60 2.20
N LEU A 92 3.77 1.44 3.31
CA LEU A 92 3.34 1.93 4.62
C LEU A 92 3.14 3.46 4.60
N ILE A 93 4.15 4.19 4.14
CA ILE A 93 4.16 5.65 4.11
C ILE A 93 3.22 6.18 3.03
N GLY A 94 3.25 5.58 1.84
CA GLY A 94 2.40 5.94 0.70
C GLY A 94 0.92 5.74 1.00
N THR A 95 0.55 4.63 1.66
CA THR A 95 -0.82 4.37 2.10
C THR A 95 -1.31 5.41 3.11
N TYR A 96 -0.47 5.78 4.08
CA TYR A 96 -0.79 6.86 5.01
C TYR A 96 -1.07 8.17 4.28
N PHE A 97 -0.18 8.55 3.36
CA PHE A 97 -0.29 9.79 2.59
C PHE A 97 -1.52 9.81 1.68
N THR A 98 -1.78 8.69 0.97
CA THR A 98 -3.00 8.51 0.17
C THR A 98 -4.26 8.74 1.00
N GLY A 99 -4.34 8.09 2.16
CA GLY A 99 -5.45 8.25 3.08
C GLY A 99 -5.57 9.68 3.62
N TYR A 100 -4.45 10.30 3.94
CA TYR A 100 -4.42 11.67 4.46
C TYR A 100 -5.01 12.69 3.46
N ILE A 101 -4.63 12.60 2.18
CA ILE A 101 -5.16 13.48 1.13
C ILE A 101 -6.63 13.16 0.84
N ALA A 102 -6.99 11.87 0.73
CA ALA A 102 -8.33 11.43 0.37
C ALA A 102 -9.36 11.85 1.42
N HIS A 103 -9.02 11.77 2.71
CA HIS A 103 -9.93 12.04 3.82
C HIS A 103 -9.94 13.48 4.32
N LYS A 104 -9.23 14.40 3.65
CA LYS A 104 -9.35 15.84 3.95
C LYS A 104 -10.78 16.38 3.76
N ASP A 105 -11.53 15.84 2.76
CA ASP A 105 -12.90 16.19 2.49
C ASP A 105 -13.84 15.08 2.92
N LYS A 106 -15.04 15.47 3.38
CA LYS A 106 -16.08 14.51 3.77
C LYS A 106 -16.61 13.70 2.58
N ASP A 107 -16.68 14.30 1.39
CA ASP A 107 -17.07 13.63 0.13
C ASP A 107 -16.03 13.93 -0.95
N PRO A 108 -14.93 13.15 -1.02
CA PRO A 108 -13.86 13.40 -1.96
C PRO A 108 -14.32 13.15 -3.41
N SER A 109 -13.97 14.08 -4.31
CA SER A 109 -14.19 13.91 -5.74
C SER A 109 -13.30 12.79 -6.29
N LEU A 110 -13.71 12.17 -7.40
CA LEU A 110 -12.89 11.15 -8.06
C LEU A 110 -11.50 11.68 -8.43
N LYS A 111 -11.42 12.92 -8.92
CA LYS A 111 -10.14 13.58 -9.24
C LYS A 111 -9.22 13.65 -8.03
N ARG A 112 -9.77 13.94 -6.84
CA ARG A 112 -9.01 13.98 -5.60
C ARG A 112 -8.52 12.60 -5.18
N LEU A 113 -9.36 11.57 -5.30
CA LEU A 113 -8.96 10.19 -5.00
C LEU A 113 -7.82 9.71 -5.91
N ILE A 114 -7.90 10.00 -7.22
CA ILE A 114 -6.83 9.69 -8.17
C ILE A 114 -5.55 10.46 -7.82
N PHE A 115 -5.65 11.76 -7.53
CA PHE A 115 -4.49 12.56 -7.13
C PHE A 115 -3.83 12.04 -5.86
N ALA A 116 -4.62 11.67 -4.85
CA ALA A 116 -4.13 11.06 -3.61
C ALA A 116 -3.42 9.73 -3.87
N SER A 117 -3.96 8.89 -4.75
CA SER A 117 -3.39 7.59 -5.12
C SER A 117 -2.05 7.75 -5.86
N ILE A 118 -1.98 8.67 -6.82
CA ILE A 118 -0.74 8.95 -7.55
C ILE A 118 0.32 9.56 -6.62
N GLY A 119 -0.07 10.44 -5.70
CA GLY A 119 0.84 10.99 -4.70
C GLY A 119 1.41 9.92 -3.78
N GLY A 120 0.58 8.98 -3.32
CA GLY A 120 1.03 7.83 -2.55
C GLY A 120 1.96 6.91 -3.34
N LEU A 121 1.62 6.60 -4.60
CA LEU A 121 2.45 5.81 -5.51
C LEU A 121 3.83 6.44 -5.74
N THR A 122 3.88 7.77 -5.90
CA THR A 122 5.14 8.51 -6.05
C THR A 122 6.06 8.30 -4.83
N ILE A 123 5.49 8.33 -3.61
CA ILE A 123 6.25 8.05 -2.38
C ILE A 123 6.78 6.60 -2.38
N VAL A 124 5.96 5.64 -2.81
CA VAL A 124 6.37 4.22 -2.92
C VAL A 124 7.58 4.09 -3.83
N TYR A 125 7.54 4.70 -5.00
CA TYR A 125 8.66 4.65 -5.95
C TYR A 125 9.92 5.34 -5.42
N ILE A 126 9.79 6.53 -4.83
CA ILE A 126 10.95 7.26 -4.29
C ILE A 126 11.67 6.41 -3.24
N ILE A 127 10.92 5.90 -2.25
CA ILE A 127 11.50 5.09 -1.18
C ILE A 127 12.02 3.75 -1.71
N GLY A 128 11.26 3.08 -2.56
CA GLY A 128 11.61 1.79 -3.16
C GLY A 128 12.89 1.87 -3.99
N MET A 129 13.00 2.86 -4.88
CA MET A 129 14.17 3.04 -5.74
C MET A 129 15.42 3.43 -4.96
N ILE A 130 15.31 4.34 -3.99
CA ILE A 130 16.46 4.74 -3.13
C ILE A 130 16.96 3.52 -2.37
N TYR A 131 16.05 2.78 -1.74
CA TYR A 131 16.42 1.59 -0.99
C TYR A 131 17.04 0.52 -1.88
N TYR A 132 16.42 0.25 -3.03
CA TYR A 132 16.94 -0.71 -4.01
C TYR A 132 18.38 -0.35 -4.42
N TYR A 133 18.61 0.91 -4.79
CA TYR A 133 19.92 1.40 -5.20
C TYR A 133 20.98 1.20 -4.10
N LEU A 134 20.64 1.55 -2.86
CA LEU A 134 21.56 1.43 -1.72
C LEU A 134 21.89 -0.04 -1.42
N ILE A 135 20.89 -0.91 -1.33
CA ILE A 135 21.12 -2.34 -1.03
C ILE A 135 21.89 -3.04 -2.14
N ALA A 136 21.54 -2.78 -3.40
CA ALA A 136 22.21 -3.43 -4.53
C ALA A 136 23.71 -3.02 -4.64
N ASN A 137 23.99 -1.72 -4.50
CA ASN A 137 25.35 -1.22 -4.70
C ASN A 137 26.26 -1.38 -3.48
N TYR A 138 25.74 -1.27 -2.25
CA TYR A 138 26.59 -1.23 -1.04
C TYR A 138 26.53 -2.51 -0.20
N TYR A 139 25.45 -3.31 -0.34
CA TYR A 139 25.30 -4.51 0.48
C TYR A 139 25.48 -5.81 -0.34
N LEU A 140 24.79 -5.92 -1.48
CA LEU A 140 24.82 -7.14 -2.31
C LEU A 140 26.00 -7.19 -3.29
N ASN A 141 26.79 -6.14 -3.42
CA ASN A 141 27.88 -6.04 -4.41
C ASN A 141 27.43 -6.36 -5.85
N SER A 142 26.16 -6.05 -6.17
CA SER A 142 25.56 -6.20 -7.50
C SER A 142 25.29 -4.82 -8.08
N PRO A 143 26.33 -4.13 -8.58
CA PRO A 143 26.23 -2.71 -8.94
C PRO A 143 25.19 -2.48 -10.04
N ILE A 144 24.28 -1.54 -9.78
CA ILE A 144 23.25 -1.11 -10.72
C ILE A 144 23.31 0.41 -10.89
N THR A 145 23.18 0.89 -12.11
CA THR A 145 23.17 2.32 -12.39
C THR A 145 21.82 2.97 -12.01
N ALA A 146 21.81 4.24 -11.66
CA ALA A 146 20.59 4.96 -11.33
C ALA A 146 19.57 4.95 -12.50
N SER A 147 20.04 5.01 -13.74
CA SER A 147 19.19 4.91 -14.94
C SER A 147 18.53 3.53 -15.05
N ALA A 148 19.26 2.45 -14.75
CA ALA A 148 18.70 1.11 -14.76
C ALA A 148 17.66 0.92 -13.63
N VAL A 149 17.91 1.46 -12.43
CA VAL A 149 16.91 1.47 -11.35
C VAL A 149 15.65 2.23 -11.79
N MET A 150 15.78 3.41 -12.39
CA MET A 150 14.63 4.17 -12.89
C MET A 150 13.84 3.36 -13.93
N LEU A 151 14.50 2.70 -14.86
CA LEU A 151 13.85 1.92 -15.91
C LEU A 151 13.16 0.67 -15.34
N TYR A 152 13.90 -0.19 -14.60
CA TYR A 152 13.43 -1.51 -14.17
C TYR A 152 12.63 -1.49 -12.86
N CYS A 153 12.75 -0.44 -12.06
CA CYS A 153 12.12 -0.33 -10.77
C CYS A 153 10.99 0.73 -10.71
N CYS A 154 10.76 1.46 -11.82
CA CYS A 154 9.71 2.47 -11.92
C CYS A 154 9.02 2.44 -13.29
N LEU A 155 9.70 2.83 -14.37
CA LEU A 155 9.06 3.08 -15.67
C LEU A 155 8.27 1.88 -16.21
N LEU A 156 8.76 0.67 -16.05
CA LEU A 156 8.07 -0.55 -16.49
C LEU A 156 6.75 -0.81 -15.77
N PHE A 157 6.61 -0.32 -14.53
CA PHE A 157 5.43 -0.57 -13.70
C PHE A 157 4.38 0.53 -13.80
N ILE A 158 4.77 1.75 -14.22
CA ILE A 158 3.88 2.92 -14.30
C ILE A 158 2.53 2.61 -14.96
N PRO A 159 2.43 1.95 -16.13
CA PRO A 159 1.14 1.71 -16.77
C PRO A 159 0.20 0.87 -15.89
N GLY A 160 0.71 -0.23 -15.32
CA GLY A 160 -0.06 -1.13 -14.44
C GLY A 160 -0.43 -0.49 -13.11
N ASP A 161 0.48 0.27 -12.52
CA ASP A 161 0.26 0.93 -11.24
C ASP A 161 -0.68 2.13 -11.36
N ILE A 162 -0.62 2.88 -12.46
CA ILE A 162 -1.62 3.92 -12.76
C ILE A 162 -3.01 3.28 -12.94
N ALA A 163 -3.12 2.18 -13.67
CA ALA A 163 -4.36 1.45 -13.79
C ALA A 163 -4.88 1.00 -12.41
N SER A 164 -4.01 0.47 -11.54
CA SER A 164 -4.34 0.10 -10.16
C SER A 164 -4.83 1.31 -9.34
N CYS A 165 -4.22 2.47 -9.47
CA CYS A 165 -4.64 3.71 -8.82
C CYS A 165 -6.03 4.17 -9.30
N ILE A 166 -6.30 4.09 -10.61
CA ILE A 166 -7.60 4.45 -11.18
C ILE A 166 -8.68 3.48 -10.68
N VAL A 167 -8.44 2.17 -10.76
CA VAL A 167 -9.37 1.14 -10.29
C VAL A 167 -9.67 1.30 -8.80
N SER A 168 -8.65 1.46 -7.97
CA SER A 168 -8.81 1.72 -6.53
C SER A 168 -9.64 2.97 -6.27
N SER A 169 -9.42 4.05 -7.02
CA SER A 169 -10.15 5.31 -6.87
C SER A 169 -11.62 5.18 -7.28
N LEU A 170 -11.91 4.42 -8.35
CA LEU A 170 -13.29 4.13 -8.78
C LEU A 170 -14.04 3.29 -7.76
N ILE A 171 -13.40 2.24 -7.24
CA ILE A 171 -13.96 1.40 -6.16
C ILE A 171 -14.21 2.26 -4.93
N ALA A 172 -13.22 3.05 -4.50
CA ALA A 172 -13.35 3.91 -3.33
C ALA A 172 -14.48 4.94 -3.48
N LYS A 173 -14.62 5.60 -4.65
CA LYS A 173 -15.70 6.57 -4.87
C LYS A 173 -17.10 5.96 -4.73
N ARG A 174 -17.27 4.68 -5.12
CA ARG A 174 -18.55 3.95 -4.97
C ARG A 174 -18.78 3.43 -3.56
N THR A 175 -17.72 3.03 -2.86
CA THR A 175 -17.81 2.33 -1.58
C THR A 175 -17.81 3.29 -0.37
N LEU A 176 -17.11 4.43 -0.45
CA LEU A 176 -17.03 5.40 0.65
C LEU A 176 -18.40 5.91 1.16
N PRO A 177 -19.39 6.23 0.33
CA PRO A 177 -20.70 6.65 0.81
C PRO A 177 -21.40 5.56 1.61
N ILE A 178 -21.27 4.29 1.20
CA ILE A 178 -21.89 3.13 1.87
C ILE A 178 -21.27 2.94 3.25
N ILE A 179 -19.93 2.95 3.35
CA ILE A 179 -19.21 2.79 4.62
C ILE A 179 -19.57 3.93 5.59
N LYS A 180 -19.59 5.17 5.12
CA LYS A 180 -19.94 6.34 5.94
C LYS A 180 -21.41 6.33 6.39
N GLY A 181 -22.33 5.93 5.52
CA GLY A 181 -23.73 5.77 5.85
C GLY A 181 -23.97 4.77 6.99
N GLN A 182 -23.29 3.63 6.94
CA GLN A 182 -23.37 2.61 8.00
C GLN A 182 -22.75 3.06 9.34
N LEU A 183 -21.71 3.90 9.31
CA LEU A 183 -21.11 4.46 10.52
C LEU A 183 -22.06 5.45 11.20
N LEU A 184 -22.70 6.33 10.44
CA LEU A 184 -23.66 7.31 10.96
C LEU A 184 -24.92 6.64 11.54
N THR A 185 -25.41 5.58 10.90
CA THR A 185 -26.57 4.81 11.38
C THR A 185 -26.28 4.11 12.71
N ASN A 186 -25.06 3.60 12.87
CA ASN A 186 -24.65 2.92 14.12
C ASN A 186 -24.43 3.90 15.27
N GLU A 187 -23.96 5.12 15.03
CA GLU A 187 -23.85 6.16 16.04
C GLU A 187 -25.25 6.62 16.53
N PHE A 188 -26.21 6.72 15.62
CA PHE A 188 -27.60 7.05 15.99
C PHE A 188 -28.27 5.98 16.84
N ASN A 189 -28.08 4.69 16.48
CA ASN A 189 -28.67 3.56 17.22
C ASN A 189 -27.97 3.28 18.56
N SER A 190 -26.76 3.81 18.79
CA SER A 190 -26.06 3.66 20.07
C SER A 190 -26.43 4.72 21.11
N GLN A 191 -27.23 5.73 20.71
CA GLN A 191 -27.72 6.82 21.56
C GLN A 191 -29.20 6.67 21.94
N THR A 192 -29.86 5.66 21.39
CA THR A 192 -31.22 5.23 21.78
C THR A 192 -31.16 3.98 22.63
#